data_41a411f0826c285577aa61421510f526
#
_entry.id   41a411f0826c285577aa61421510f526
#
_cell.length_a   1.000
_cell.length_b   1.000
_cell.length_c   1.000
_cell.angle_alpha   90.00
_cell.angle_beta   90.00
_cell.angle_gamma   90.00
#
_symmetry.space_group_name_H-M   'P 1'
#
loop_
_entity.id
_entity.type
_entity.pdbx_description
1 polymer ?
#
loop_
_entity_poly.entity_id
_entity_poly.type
_entity_poly.pdbx_seq_one_letter_code
_entity_poly.pdbx_strand_id
1 'polypeptide(L)'
;GPYSHTLEHILLERGGMDHMSVTEGIILGEFDVLVEGEESSVNNREAIPDILTRHGLDPYQIASLIRGPDASGTERSLSSWTEGRGDFSGSDHTMAHLIHGPVDCDQLDYLLRDSHFTGVKHGIVDHHRLIECLRSQGGDIVVEEGGLSSLEGMLAARGLMYSAVYFHRVTRVTEVMLSRAVERSGEA
;
A
#
# COMPACT_ATOMS: atom_id res chain seq x y z
N GLY A 1 -7.20 3.89 1.87
CA GLY A 1 -7.90 5.02 1.27
C GLY A 1 -7.38 6.35 1.82
N PRO A 2 -7.80 7.53 1.30
CA PRO A 2 -7.21 8.82 1.67
C PRO A 2 -7.25 9.12 3.18
N TYR A 3 -8.22 8.58 3.89
CA TYR A 3 -8.32 8.76 5.36
C TYR A 3 -7.31 7.93 6.16
N SER A 4 -6.87 6.78 5.65
CA SER A 4 -5.89 5.95 6.35
C SER A 4 -4.54 6.64 6.45
N HIS A 5 -4.07 7.28 5.37
CA HIS A 5 -2.82 8.04 5.38
C HIS A 5 -2.87 9.26 6.31
N THR A 6 -4.01 9.93 6.41
CA THR A 6 -4.16 11.08 7.32
C THR A 6 -4.11 10.64 8.78
N LEU A 7 -4.81 9.55 9.14
CA LEU A 7 -4.76 8.98 10.50
C LEU A 7 -3.37 8.43 10.81
N GLU A 8 -2.75 7.78 9.85
CA GLU A 8 -1.39 7.27 9.94
C GLU A 8 -0.39 8.39 10.30
N HIS A 9 -0.43 9.51 9.58
CA HIS A 9 0.45 10.66 9.83
C HIS A 9 0.31 11.19 11.28
N ILE A 10 -0.92 11.30 11.78
CA ILE A 10 -1.18 11.76 13.15
C ILE A 10 -0.67 10.74 14.19
N LEU A 11 -0.87 9.46 13.96
CA LEU A 11 -0.41 8.40 14.85
C LEU A 11 1.11 8.31 14.88
N LEU A 12 1.77 8.52 13.75
CA LEU A 12 3.23 8.57 13.61
C LEU A 12 3.84 9.73 14.39
N GLU A 13 3.29 10.94 14.24
CA GLU A 13 3.78 12.13 14.93
C GLU A 13 3.68 12.00 16.47
N ARG A 14 2.69 11.25 16.97
CA ARG A 14 2.48 11.07 18.42
C ARG A 14 3.12 9.81 18.99
N GLY A 15 3.23 8.74 18.22
CA GLY A 15 3.67 7.42 18.70
C GLY A 15 5.14 7.09 18.45
N GLY A 16 5.82 7.83 17.58
CA GLY A 16 7.23 7.59 17.23
C GLY A 16 7.50 6.28 16.47
N MET A 17 6.46 5.52 16.10
CA MET A 17 6.56 4.31 15.27
C MET A 17 5.95 4.58 13.91
N ASP A 18 6.67 4.22 12.85
CA ASP A 18 6.11 4.29 11.51
C ASP A 18 5.14 3.12 11.24
N HIS A 19 4.19 3.34 10.34
CA HIS A 19 3.17 2.35 9.97
C HIS A 19 3.78 1.02 9.51
N MET A 20 4.90 1.07 8.79
CA MET A 20 5.55 -0.13 8.28
C MET A 20 6.14 -0.97 9.41
N SER A 21 6.74 -0.35 10.43
CA SER A 21 7.23 -1.04 11.64
C SER A 21 6.09 -1.69 12.43
N VAL A 22 4.93 -1.03 12.52
CA VAL A 22 3.75 -1.63 13.17
C VAL A 22 3.22 -2.81 12.37
N THR A 23 3.12 -2.68 11.04
CA THR A 23 2.66 -3.77 10.17
C THR A 23 3.62 -4.96 10.23
N GLU A 24 4.92 -4.71 10.19
CA GLU A 24 5.96 -5.72 10.35
C GLU A 24 5.82 -6.44 11.69
N GLY A 25 5.70 -5.71 12.80
CA GLY A 25 5.52 -6.28 14.13
C GLY A 25 4.26 -7.13 14.26
N ILE A 26 3.15 -6.75 13.60
CA ILE A 26 1.93 -7.56 13.54
C ILE A 26 2.18 -8.87 12.77
N ILE A 27 2.87 -8.80 11.62
CA ILE A 27 3.18 -9.97 10.79
C ILE A 27 4.14 -10.91 11.49
N LEU A 28 5.09 -10.37 12.25
CA LEU A 28 6.07 -11.16 13.02
C LEU A 28 5.53 -11.61 14.38
N GLY A 29 4.35 -11.15 14.80
CA GLY A 29 3.74 -11.50 16.09
C GLY A 29 4.36 -10.77 17.27
N GLU A 30 5.05 -9.65 17.05
CA GLU A 30 5.63 -8.81 18.09
C GLU A 30 4.61 -7.93 18.80
N PHE A 31 3.45 -7.69 18.16
CA PHE A 31 2.34 -6.92 18.71
C PHE A 31 1.11 -7.80 18.86
N ASP A 32 0.62 -7.93 20.08
CA ASP A 32 -0.73 -8.42 20.33
C ASP A 32 -1.72 -7.33 19.92
N VAL A 33 -2.62 -7.64 18.99
CA VAL A 33 -3.74 -6.75 18.66
C VAL A 33 -4.74 -6.83 19.81
N LEU A 34 -4.53 -6.02 20.83
CA LEU A 34 -5.48 -5.87 21.94
C LEU A 34 -6.70 -5.12 21.43
N VAL A 35 -7.77 -5.82 21.17
CA VAL A 35 -9.10 -5.22 21.08
C VAL A 35 -9.62 -5.07 22.51
N GLU A 36 -9.48 -3.88 23.08
CA GLU A 36 -10.06 -3.57 24.39
C GLU A 36 -11.58 -3.79 24.34
N GLY A 37 -12.09 -4.69 25.18
CA GLY A 37 -13.50 -4.79 25.47
C GLY A 37 -14.19 -6.16 25.43
N GLU A 38 -13.53 -7.24 25.02
CA GLU A 38 -14.13 -8.58 25.07
C GLU A 38 -13.26 -9.58 25.85
N GLU A 39 -13.50 -9.71 27.13
CA GLU A 39 -12.93 -10.75 28.01
C GLU A 39 -13.49 -12.16 27.75
N SER A 40 -14.08 -12.44 26.65
CA SER A 40 -14.63 -13.78 26.45
C SER A 40 -14.48 -14.26 25.01
N SER A 41 -13.78 -15.35 24.86
CA SER A 41 -13.68 -16.24 23.70
C SER A 41 -12.58 -15.98 22.64
N VAL A 42 -11.63 -15.07 22.86
CA VAL A 42 -10.54 -14.78 21.92
C VAL A 42 -9.38 -15.77 22.01
N ASN A 43 -9.41 -16.74 22.90
CA ASN A 43 -8.36 -17.76 23.09
C ASN A 43 -8.17 -18.73 21.91
N ASN A 44 -8.76 -18.48 20.74
CA ASN A 44 -8.62 -19.33 19.57
C ASN A 44 -8.32 -18.54 18.28
N ARG A 45 -7.81 -17.33 18.36
CA ARG A 45 -7.29 -16.61 17.19
C ARG A 45 -5.84 -17.02 16.98
N GLU A 46 -5.61 -17.77 15.94
CA GLU A 46 -4.28 -18.12 15.47
C GLU A 46 -3.54 -16.84 15.08
N ALA A 47 -2.30 -16.66 15.53
CA ALA A 47 -1.49 -15.50 15.17
C ALA A 47 -1.14 -15.49 13.68
N ILE A 48 -0.97 -14.31 13.10
CA ILE A 48 -0.63 -14.17 11.66
C ILE A 48 0.61 -14.99 11.28
N PRO A 49 1.72 -14.98 12.06
CA PRO A 49 2.88 -15.81 11.75
C PRO A 49 2.57 -17.31 11.66
N ASP A 50 1.69 -17.81 12.53
CA ASP A 50 1.30 -19.23 12.54
C ASP A 50 0.49 -19.57 11.29
N ILE A 51 -0.42 -18.67 10.88
CA ILE A 51 -1.21 -18.83 9.65
C ILE A 51 -0.26 -18.87 8.43
N LEU A 52 0.67 -17.91 8.33
CA LEU A 52 1.61 -17.85 7.22
C LEU A 52 2.48 -19.12 7.16
N THR A 53 3.04 -19.54 8.28
CA THR A 53 3.90 -20.74 8.38
C THR A 53 3.13 -21.99 8.00
N ARG A 54 1.86 -22.12 8.43
CA ARG A 54 1.01 -23.26 8.07
C ARG A 54 0.76 -23.36 6.55
N HIS A 55 0.73 -22.21 5.88
CA HIS A 55 0.60 -22.15 4.41
C HIS A 55 1.94 -22.19 3.67
N GLY A 56 3.04 -22.46 4.36
CA GLY A 56 4.37 -22.55 3.76
C GLY A 56 4.97 -21.19 3.39
N LEU A 57 4.47 -20.10 3.97
CA LEU A 57 4.97 -18.74 3.78
C LEU A 57 5.86 -18.36 4.96
N ASP A 58 7.02 -17.77 4.66
CA ASP A 58 7.91 -17.23 5.68
C ASP A 58 7.43 -15.84 6.13
N PRO A 59 7.04 -15.66 7.41
CA PRO A 59 6.60 -14.36 7.92
C PRO A 59 7.62 -13.24 7.71
N TYR A 60 8.94 -13.53 7.83
CA TYR A 60 9.99 -12.53 7.62
C TYR A 60 10.08 -12.10 6.15
N GLN A 61 9.92 -13.04 5.23
CA GLN A 61 9.88 -12.72 3.80
C GLN A 61 8.66 -11.87 3.46
N ILE A 62 7.49 -12.20 3.99
CA ILE A 62 6.27 -11.40 3.79
C ILE A 62 6.43 -9.99 4.38
N ALA A 63 6.95 -9.87 5.60
CA ALA A 63 7.21 -8.58 6.23
C ALA A 63 8.18 -7.72 5.41
N SER A 64 9.26 -8.32 4.89
CA SER A 64 10.23 -7.62 4.04
C SER A 64 9.63 -7.13 2.71
N LEU A 65 8.76 -7.94 2.08
CA LEU A 65 8.05 -7.54 0.87
C LEU A 65 7.11 -6.35 1.10
N ILE A 66 6.40 -6.34 2.24
CA ILE A 66 5.50 -5.24 2.61
C ILE A 66 6.29 -3.98 2.96
N ARG A 67 7.44 -4.13 3.63
CA ARG A 67 8.33 -3.01 3.95
C ARG A 67 8.90 -2.35 2.69
N GLY A 68 9.13 -3.13 1.66
CA GLY A 68 9.72 -2.67 0.40
C GLY A 68 11.23 -2.47 0.46
N PRO A 69 11.86 -2.17 -0.69
CA PRO A 69 13.32 -2.11 -0.82
C PRO A 69 13.99 -0.96 -0.05
N ASP A 70 13.25 0.05 0.40
CA ASP A 70 13.80 1.26 1.04
C ASP A 70 13.51 1.34 2.55
N ALA A 71 13.91 0.31 3.31
CA ALA A 71 13.79 0.31 4.76
C ALA A 71 14.66 1.37 5.50
N SER A 72 15.42 2.21 4.78
CA SER A 72 16.36 3.17 5.37
C SER A 72 15.80 4.57 5.65
N GLY A 73 14.48 4.79 5.54
CA GLY A 73 13.84 6.06 5.96
C GLY A 73 14.16 7.30 5.11
N THR A 74 14.80 7.14 3.97
CA THR A 74 15.09 8.24 3.05
C THR A 74 13.89 8.46 2.13
N GLU A 75 13.48 9.72 1.96
CA GLU A 75 12.39 10.11 1.05
C GLU A 75 12.52 9.38 -0.29
N ARG A 76 11.42 8.74 -0.72
CA ARG A 76 11.34 8.03 -2.00
C ARG A 76 11.54 9.00 -3.15
N SER A 77 12.80 9.21 -3.54
CA SER A 77 13.13 9.89 -4.78
C SER A 77 12.85 8.96 -5.96
N LEU A 78 12.38 9.51 -7.08
CA LEU A 78 12.21 8.75 -8.33
C LEU A 78 13.50 8.04 -8.75
N SER A 79 14.67 8.55 -8.35
CA SER A 79 15.98 7.96 -8.57
C SER A 79 16.24 6.71 -7.74
N SER A 80 15.61 6.54 -6.56
CA SER A 80 15.80 5.34 -5.73
C SER A 80 15.19 4.09 -6.37
N TRP A 81 14.17 4.27 -7.22
CA TRP A 81 13.55 3.18 -7.99
C TRP A 81 14.45 2.61 -9.09
N THR A 82 15.40 3.41 -9.60
CA THR A 82 16.36 2.99 -10.63
C THR A 82 17.65 2.43 -10.04
N GLU A 83 17.94 2.71 -8.77
CA GLU A 83 19.16 2.28 -8.08
C GLU A 83 18.92 1.13 -7.09
N GLY A 84 17.69 0.58 -7.02
CA GLY A 84 17.20 -0.40 -6.07
C GLY A 84 18.14 -1.59 -5.84
N ARG A 85 19.04 -1.45 -4.89
CA ARG A 85 19.86 -2.50 -4.32
C ARG A 85 19.48 -2.75 -2.88
N GLY A 86 18.29 -3.35 -2.67
CA GLY A 86 18.04 -4.11 -1.46
C GLY A 86 18.61 -5.52 -1.64
N ASP A 87 19.02 -6.19 -0.56
CA ASP A 87 19.50 -7.58 -0.54
C ASP A 87 18.41 -8.62 -0.87
N PHE A 88 17.48 -8.30 -1.77
CA PHE A 88 16.46 -9.24 -2.23
C PHE A 88 17.02 -10.17 -3.31
N SER A 89 16.65 -11.43 -3.27
CA SER A 89 16.86 -12.33 -4.40
C SER A 89 16.07 -11.79 -5.61
N GLY A 90 16.48 -12.11 -6.84
CA GLY A 90 15.84 -11.54 -8.04
C GLY A 90 14.32 -11.72 -8.11
N SER A 91 13.77 -12.81 -7.52
CA SER A 91 12.33 -13.05 -7.43
C SER A 91 11.66 -12.12 -6.42
N ASP A 92 12.28 -11.87 -5.29
CA ASP A 92 11.75 -11.03 -4.22
C ASP A 92 11.72 -9.56 -4.65
N HIS A 93 12.69 -9.12 -5.42
CA HIS A 93 12.73 -7.78 -6.00
C HIS A 93 11.55 -7.55 -6.96
N THR A 94 11.27 -8.50 -7.84
CA THR A 94 10.10 -8.46 -8.72
C THR A 94 8.79 -8.40 -7.92
N MET A 95 8.67 -9.21 -6.85
CA MET A 95 7.48 -9.20 -5.99
C MET A 95 7.31 -7.87 -5.25
N ALA A 96 8.40 -7.29 -4.75
CA ALA A 96 8.37 -5.97 -4.11
C ALA A 96 7.90 -4.88 -5.09
N HIS A 97 8.31 -4.94 -6.36
CA HIS A 97 7.84 -4.02 -7.40
C HIS A 97 6.34 -4.16 -7.72
N LEU A 98 5.75 -5.36 -7.60
CA LEU A 98 4.31 -5.55 -7.76
C LEU A 98 3.50 -4.91 -6.62
N ILE A 99 4.10 -4.77 -5.43
CA ILE A 99 3.46 -4.19 -4.24
C ILE A 99 3.73 -2.68 -4.15
N HIS A 100 4.94 -2.24 -4.48
CA HIS A 100 5.42 -0.87 -4.26
C HIS A 100 5.94 -0.18 -5.54
N GLY A 101 5.71 -0.77 -6.70
CA GLY A 101 6.21 -0.25 -7.97
C GLY A 101 5.47 1.00 -8.49
N PRO A 102 5.98 1.59 -9.57
CA PRO A 102 5.29 2.70 -10.26
C PRO A 102 3.92 2.29 -10.81
N VAL A 103 3.77 1.01 -11.13
CA VAL A 103 2.52 0.34 -11.49
C VAL A 103 2.39 -0.85 -10.57
N ASP A 104 1.67 -0.68 -9.47
CA ASP A 104 1.47 -1.69 -8.46
C ASP A 104 0.03 -2.23 -8.47
N CYS A 105 -0.16 -3.35 -7.79
CA CYS A 105 -1.46 -4.03 -7.71
C CYS A 105 -2.51 -3.15 -7.04
N ASP A 106 -2.12 -2.36 -6.04
CA ASP A 106 -3.04 -1.47 -5.31
C ASP A 106 -3.56 -0.35 -6.21
N GLN A 107 -2.69 0.25 -7.05
CA GLN A 107 -3.11 1.28 -8.00
C GLN A 107 -4.12 0.74 -9.01
N LEU A 108 -3.90 -0.45 -9.55
CA LEU A 108 -4.83 -1.07 -10.49
C LEU A 108 -6.17 -1.39 -9.83
N ASP A 109 -6.17 -1.86 -8.57
CA ASP A 109 -7.38 -2.14 -7.83
C ASP A 109 -8.14 -0.86 -7.48
N TYR A 110 -7.50 0.11 -6.80
CA TYR A 110 -8.25 1.25 -6.31
C TYR A 110 -8.78 2.16 -7.42
N LEU A 111 -8.07 2.31 -8.54
CA LEU A 111 -8.56 3.10 -9.67
C LEU A 111 -9.90 2.55 -10.20
N LEU A 112 -9.98 1.24 -10.38
CA LEU A 112 -11.22 0.58 -10.85
C LEU A 112 -12.32 0.62 -9.78
N ARG A 113 -12.00 0.29 -8.57
CA ARG A 113 -12.92 0.24 -7.44
C ARG A 113 -13.48 1.61 -7.11
N ASP A 114 -12.63 2.62 -7.00
CA ASP A 114 -13.07 3.98 -6.70
C ASP A 114 -13.87 4.59 -7.84
N SER A 115 -13.50 4.30 -9.09
CA SER A 115 -14.30 4.66 -10.26
C SER A 115 -15.72 4.06 -10.22
N HIS A 116 -15.82 2.80 -9.80
CA HIS A 116 -17.11 2.13 -9.65
C HIS A 116 -17.97 2.78 -8.56
N PHE A 117 -17.42 2.95 -7.34
CA PHE A 117 -18.19 3.44 -6.20
C PHE A 117 -18.48 4.95 -6.23
N THR A 118 -17.61 5.74 -6.81
CA THR A 118 -17.83 7.19 -6.98
C THR A 118 -18.68 7.54 -8.19
N GLY A 119 -18.81 6.61 -9.14
CA GLY A 119 -19.46 6.87 -10.44
C GLY A 119 -18.62 7.71 -11.40
N VAL A 120 -17.40 8.09 -11.02
CA VAL A 120 -16.47 8.85 -11.86
C VAL A 120 -15.78 7.88 -12.83
N LYS A 121 -15.97 8.07 -14.12
CA LYS A 121 -15.50 7.12 -15.16
C LYS A 121 -14.01 7.20 -15.49
N HIS A 122 -13.27 8.10 -14.88
CA HIS A 122 -11.85 8.33 -15.20
C HIS A 122 -10.94 7.16 -14.79
N GLY A 123 -11.30 6.37 -13.78
CA GLY A 123 -10.49 5.24 -13.31
C GLY A 123 -10.70 3.94 -14.10
N ILE A 124 -11.45 3.94 -15.19
CA ILE A 124 -11.63 2.76 -16.05
C ILE A 124 -10.41 2.63 -16.96
N VAL A 125 -9.56 1.66 -16.66
CA VAL A 125 -8.32 1.38 -17.39
C VAL A 125 -8.33 -0.03 -17.98
N ASP A 126 -7.60 -0.25 -19.07
CA ASP A 126 -7.40 -1.58 -19.66
C ASP A 126 -6.31 -2.35 -18.87
N HIS A 127 -6.67 -2.74 -17.65
CA HIS A 127 -5.79 -3.46 -16.73
C HIS A 127 -5.46 -4.87 -17.24
N HIS A 128 -6.36 -5.54 -17.94
CA HIS A 128 -6.08 -6.85 -18.50
C HIS A 128 -4.94 -6.79 -19.51
N ARG A 129 -5.01 -5.88 -20.45
CA ARG A 129 -3.95 -5.70 -21.45
C ARG A 129 -2.63 -5.29 -20.80
N LEU A 130 -2.68 -4.42 -19.79
CA LEU A 130 -1.48 -4.01 -19.07
C LEU A 130 -0.84 -5.20 -18.36
N ILE A 131 -1.60 -6.01 -17.61
CA ILE A 131 -1.10 -7.19 -16.90
C ILE A 131 -0.50 -8.22 -17.88
N GLU A 132 -1.16 -8.46 -19.02
CA GLU A 132 -0.66 -9.38 -20.05
C GLU A 132 0.68 -8.92 -20.66
N CYS A 133 0.98 -7.63 -20.62
CA CYS A 133 2.21 -7.05 -21.15
C CYS A 133 3.29 -6.81 -20.07
N LEU A 134 3.06 -7.14 -18.81
CA LEU A 134 4.08 -7.08 -17.77
C LEU A 134 5.07 -8.25 -17.92
N ARG A 135 6.36 -7.94 -17.77
CA ARG A 135 7.45 -8.94 -17.75
C ARG A 135 8.41 -8.61 -16.63
N SER A 136 9.06 -9.62 -16.11
CA SER A 136 10.20 -9.46 -15.21
C SER A 136 11.50 -9.50 -16.03
N GLN A 137 12.33 -8.50 -15.87
CA GLN A 137 13.64 -8.39 -16.51
C GLN A 137 14.68 -7.89 -15.50
N GLY A 138 15.61 -8.75 -15.13
CA GLY A 138 16.66 -8.39 -14.18
C GLY A 138 16.18 -8.11 -12.74
N GLY A 139 14.96 -8.54 -12.40
CA GLY A 139 14.31 -8.25 -11.12
C GLY A 139 13.30 -7.10 -11.20
N ASP A 140 13.36 -6.29 -12.23
CA ASP A 140 12.41 -5.19 -12.46
C ASP A 140 11.16 -5.65 -13.20
N ILE A 141 10.08 -4.92 -13.02
CA ILE A 141 8.87 -5.05 -13.82
C ILE A 141 8.94 -4.07 -14.99
N VAL A 142 8.89 -4.62 -16.20
CA VAL A 142 8.89 -3.86 -17.45
C VAL A 142 7.60 -4.09 -18.22
N VAL A 143 7.17 -3.10 -19.00
CA VAL A 143 5.99 -3.20 -19.86
C VAL A 143 6.46 -3.37 -21.30
N GLU A 144 5.99 -4.43 -21.97
CA GLU A 144 6.24 -4.63 -23.40
C GLU A 144 5.60 -3.49 -24.22
N GLU A 145 6.16 -3.20 -25.40
CA GLU A 145 5.67 -2.16 -26.31
C GLU A 145 4.17 -2.26 -26.59
N GLY A 146 3.64 -3.48 -26.69
CA GLY A 146 2.20 -3.74 -26.87
C GLY A 146 1.30 -3.30 -25.71
N GLY A 147 1.86 -3.03 -24.54
CA GLY A 147 1.15 -2.53 -23.35
C GLY A 147 1.30 -1.03 -23.12
N LEU A 148 2.10 -0.33 -23.92
CA LEU A 148 2.44 1.07 -23.69
C LEU A 148 1.19 1.98 -23.65
N SER A 149 0.26 1.81 -24.58
CA SER A 149 -0.99 2.59 -24.59
C SER A 149 -1.87 2.35 -23.36
N SER A 150 -1.88 1.12 -22.84
CA SER A 150 -2.61 0.79 -21.61
C SER A 150 -1.93 1.40 -20.38
N LEU A 151 -0.60 1.46 -20.35
CA LEU A 151 0.18 2.14 -19.33
C LEU A 151 -0.08 3.66 -19.34
N GLU A 152 0.01 4.30 -20.50
CA GLU A 152 -0.28 5.72 -20.65
C GLU A 152 -1.72 6.04 -20.23
N GLY A 153 -2.69 5.20 -20.63
CA GLY A 153 -4.08 5.30 -20.22
C GLY A 153 -4.25 5.22 -18.70
N MET A 154 -3.55 4.29 -18.05
CA MET A 154 -3.57 4.13 -16.59
C MET A 154 -2.98 5.35 -15.88
N LEU A 155 -1.85 5.87 -16.33
CA LEU A 155 -1.22 7.06 -15.75
C LEU A 155 -2.09 8.31 -15.90
N ALA A 156 -2.73 8.48 -17.07
CA ALA A 156 -3.69 9.56 -17.31
C ALA A 156 -4.93 9.41 -16.42
N ALA A 157 -5.50 8.21 -16.33
CA ALA A 157 -6.63 7.90 -15.46
C ALA A 157 -6.33 8.22 -13.99
N ARG A 158 -5.14 7.84 -13.51
CA ARG A 158 -4.68 8.18 -12.16
C ARG A 158 -4.67 9.69 -11.94
N GLY A 159 -4.09 10.48 -12.83
CA GLY A 159 -4.06 11.94 -12.72
C GLY A 159 -5.47 12.55 -12.69
N LEU A 160 -6.38 12.05 -13.52
CA LEU A 160 -7.77 12.51 -13.56
C LEU A 160 -8.56 12.11 -12.29
N MET A 161 -8.35 10.91 -11.75
CA MET A 161 -8.97 10.46 -10.49
C MET A 161 -8.45 11.28 -9.31
N TYR A 162 -7.16 11.62 -9.27
CA TYR A 162 -6.62 12.52 -8.25
C TYR A 162 -7.31 13.87 -8.26
N SER A 163 -7.52 14.45 -9.43
CA SER A 163 -8.21 15.75 -9.58
C SER A 163 -9.70 15.67 -9.24
N ALA A 164 -10.41 14.64 -9.72
CA ALA A 164 -11.86 14.55 -9.62
C ALA A 164 -12.36 13.98 -8.28
N VAL A 165 -11.58 13.10 -7.62
CA VAL A 165 -12.00 12.36 -6.43
C VAL A 165 -11.11 12.68 -5.24
N TYR A 166 -9.81 12.38 -5.31
CA TYR A 166 -8.94 12.42 -4.13
C TYR A 166 -8.62 13.84 -3.67
N PHE A 167 -8.44 14.78 -4.59
CA PHE A 167 -8.27 16.21 -4.26
C PHE A 167 -9.56 17.02 -4.35
N HIS A 168 -10.70 16.32 -4.44
CA HIS A 168 -11.98 17.04 -4.43
C HIS A 168 -12.13 17.82 -3.11
N ARG A 169 -12.63 19.05 -3.23
CA ARG A 169 -12.76 19.99 -2.10
C ARG A 169 -13.44 19.38 -0.86
N VAL A 170 -14.52 18.63 -1.06
CA VAL A 170 -15.28 18.03 0.04
C VAL A 170 -14.46 16.94 0.73
N THR A 171 -13.77 16.09 -0.04
CA THR A 171 -12.88 15.05 0.48
C THR A 171 -11.80 15.68 1.36
N ARG A 172 -11.13 16.73 0.88
CA ARG A 172 -10.08 17.43 1.64
C ARG A 172 -10.59 18.09 2.92
N VAL A 173 -11.80 18.67 2.89
CA VAL A 173 -12.41 19.24 4.10
C VAL A 173 -12.70 18.16 5.14
N THR A 174 -13.27 17.02 4.72
CA THR A 174 -13.55 15.90 5.64
C THR A 174 -12.29 15.27 6.23
N GLU A 175 -11.21 15.16 5.46
CA GLU A 175 -9.89 14.74 5.97
C GLU A 175 -9.39 15.66 7.07
N VAL A 176 -9.40 16.97 6.83
CA VAL A 176 -8.97 17.96 7.83
C VAL A 176 -9.86 17.92 9.07
N MET A 177 -11.18 17.75 8.90
CA MET A 177 -12.10 17.62 10.04
C MET A 177 -11.80 16.37 10.88
N LEU A 178 -11.52 15.23 10.23
CA LEU A 178 -11.14 14.00 10.91
C LEU A 178 -9.81 14.16 11.67
N SER A 179 -8.78 14.71 11.01
CA SER A 179 -7.51 15.00 11.67
C SER A 179 -7.68 15.84 12.93
N ARG A 180 -8.44 16.93 12.82
CA ARG A 180 -8.72 17.81 13.96
C ARG A 180 -9.53 17.14 15.08
N ALA A 181 -10.44 16.24 14.74
CA ALA A 181 -11.19 15.48 15.73
C ALA A 181 -10.27 14.53 16.51
N VAL A 182 -9.36 13.82 15.82
CA VAL A 182 -8.39 12.93 16.46
C VAL A 182 -7.39 13.71 17.32
N GLU A 183 -6.86 14.83 16.83
CA GLU A 183 -5.98 15.71 17.61
C GLU A 183 -6.62 16.13 18.93
N ARG A 184 -7.89 16.58 18.89
CA ARG A 184 -8.61 17.03 20.08
C ARG A 184 -8.98 15.90 21.04
N SER A 185 -9.24 14.70 20.52
CA SER A 185 -9.56 13.54 21.38
C SER A 185 -8.39 13.07 22.24
N GLY A 186 -7.15 13.35 21.80
CA GLY A 186 -5.95 13.02 22.56
C GLY A 186 -5.54 14.11 23.58
N GLU A 187 -6.25 15.23 23.64
CA GLU A 187 -6.05 16.31 24.62
C GLU A 187 -7.01 16.20 25.82
N ALA A 188 -7.98 15.29 25.75
CA ALA A 188 -8.99 15.04 26.79
C ALA A 188 -8.60 13.83 27.65
#